data_63b367944c7270c5891520f2d64daf66
#
_entry.id   63b367944c7270c5891520f2d64daf66
#
_cell.length_a   1.000
_cell.length_b   1.000
_cell.length_c   1.000
_cell.angle_alpha   90.00
_cell.angle_beta   90.00
_cell.angle_gamma   90.00
#
_symmetry.space_group_name_H-M   'P 1'
#
loop_
_entity.id
_entity.type
_entity.pdbx_description
1 polymer ?
#
loop_
_entity_poly.entity_id
_entity_poly.type
_entity_poly.pdbx_seq_one_letter_code
_entity_poly.pdbx_strand_id
1 'polypeptide(L)'
;EIMPSLVGSEMCIRDRLKMFVEMIRPRQILEIGTYSGYSALCLAEGLPESGMLHTFEINDEQEDFTRPWLEKSPYADKIRFYIGDALELVPDLGVTFDMAFIDGDKRKYIEYYEMTLAHLSEGGYIIADNTLWDGHVLEQPRSNDAQTIGIKAFNDLVAEDKRVEKVILPLRDGLTIIRKK
;
A
#
# COMPACT_ATOMS: atom_id res chain seq x y z
N GLU A 1 -14.75 17.04 -12.37
CA GLU A 1 -15.86 16.41 -11.65
C GLU A 1 -15.43 15.01 -11.24
N ILE A 2 -15.18 14.80 -9.95
CA ILE A 2 -14.88 13.50 -9.37
C ILE A 2 -16.15 12.65 -9.49
N MET A 3 -16.04 11.48 -10.09
CA MET A 3 -17.19 10.61 -10.34
C MET A 3 -17.98 10.33 -9.04
N PRO A 4 -19.33 10.53 -9.02
CA PRO A 4 -20.13 10.40 -7.79
C PRO A 4 -20.10 8.99 -7.15
N SER A 5 -19.77 7.94 -7.91
CA SER A 5 -19.64 6.57 -7.42
C SER A 5 -18.38 6.35 -6.55
N LEU A 6 -17.39 7.22 -6.65
CA LEU A 6 -16.15 7.18 -5.88
C LEU A 6 -16.28 7.87 -4.52
N VAL A 7 -17.22 8.83 -4.41
CA VAL A 7 -17.32 9.73 -3.25
C VAL A 7 -17.69 9.03 -1.94
N GLY A 8 -18.42 7.92 -1.96
CA GLY A 8 -18.83 7.22 -0.72
C GLY A 8 -17.79 6.23 -0.18
N SER A 9 -17.05 5.58 -1.07
CA SER A 9 -16.09 4.52 -0.70
C SER A 9 -14.66 5.04 -0.53
N GLU A 10 -14.26 6.01 -1.33
CA GLU A 10 -12.90 6.56 -1.33
C GLU A 10 -12.67 7.61 -0.24
N MET A 11 -13.67 8.40 0.14
CA MET A 11 -13.53 9.30 1.29
C MET A 11 -13.11 8.58 2.57
N CYS A 12 -13.60 7.36 2.79
CA CYS A 12 -13.18 6.55 3.93
C CYS A 12 -11.72 6.06 3.85
N ILE A 13 -11.18 5.83 2.66
CA ILE A 13 -9.76 5.43 2.48
C ILE A 13 -8.87 6.66 2.65
N ARG A 14 -9.23 7.79 2.04
CA ARG A 14 -8.51 9.05 2.11
C ARG A 14 -8.21 9.46 3.55
N ASP A 15 -9.26 9.65 4.33
CA ASP A 15 -9.13 10.16 5.68
C ASP A 15 -8.29 9.22 6.56
N ARG A 16 -8.39 7.90 6.31
CA ARG A 16 -7.61 6.88 7.04
C ARG A 16 -6.13 6.90 6.69
N LEU A 17 -5.78 6.89 5.41
CA LEU A 17 -4.38 6.89 4.97
C LEU A 17 -3.68 8.17 5.44
N LYS A 18 -4.31 9.33 5.25
CA LYS A 18 -3.81 10.60 5.77
C LYS A 18 -3.59 10.56 7.28
N MET A 19 -4.59 10.08 8.04
CA MET A 19 -4.48 9.98 9.50
C MET A 19 -3.34 9.05 9.92
N PHE A 20 -3.14 7.90 9.26
CA PHE A 20 -2.02 7.01 9.57
C PHE A 20 -0.69 7.71 9.32
N VAL A 21 -0.55 8.44 8.22
CA VAL A 21 0.66 9.20 7.94
C VAL A 21 0.89 10.27 9.00
N GLU A 22 -0.14 11.02 9.40
CA GLU A 22 -0.04 12.03 10.46
C GLU A 22 0.31 11.44 11.84
N MET A 23 -0.19 10.24 12.15
CA MET A 23 0.09 9.52 13.40
C MET A 23 1.52 8.94 13.42
N ILE A 24 1.94 8.31 12.33
CA ILE A 24 3.26 7.64 12.20
C ILE A 24 4.36 8.67 11.94
N ARG A 25 4.05 9.74 11.20
CA ARG A 25 4.98 10.81 10.78
C ARG A 25 6.20 10.28 10.01
N PRO A 26 6.00 9.41 9.01
CA PRO A 26 7.09 8.81 8.25
C PRO A 26 7.80 9.88 7.43
N ARG A 27 9.10 9.67 7.18
CA ARG A 27 9.88 10.47 6.23
C ARG A 27 9.89 9.85 4.84
N GLN A 28 9.86 8.52 4.79
CA GLN A 28 9.89 7.75 3.55
C GLN A 28 8.72 6.77 3.54
N ILE A 29 7.83 6.90 2.57
CA ILE A 29 6.70 5.98 2.36
C ILE A 29 6.93 5.21 1.05
N LEU A 30 6.70 3.90 1.11
CA LEU A 30 6.55 3.02 -0.04
C LEU A 30 5.07 2.78 -0.31
N GLU A 31 4.63 2.93 -1.55
CA GLU A 31 3.30 2.49 -2.01
C GLU A 31 3.45 1.52 -3.17
N ILE A 32 2.81 0.36 -3.07
CA ILE A 32 2.77 -0.66 -4.11
C ILE A 32 1.34 -0.76 -4.65
N GLY A 33 1.14 -0.31 -5.88
CA GLY A 33 -0.16 -0.17 -6.53
C GLY A 33 -0.65 1.28 -6.52
N THR A 34 -0.18 2.08 -7.48
CA THR A 34 -0.58 3.50 -7.63
C THR A 34 -1.97 3.64 -8.22
N TYR A 35 -2.29 2.83 -9.24
CA TYR A 35 -3.52 2.87 -10.03
C TYR A 35 -3.89 4.30 -10.46
N SER A 36 -4.98 4.86 -9.91
CA SER A 36 -5.44 6.23 -10.23
C SER A 36 -4.62 7.35 -9.55
N GLY A 37 -3.72 7.01 -8.63
CA GLY A 37 -2.95 7.96 -7.82
C GLY A 37 -3.72 8.54 -6.64
N TYR A 38 -4.95 8.07 -6.37
CA TYR A 38 -5.78 8.62 -5.28
C TYR A 38 -5.17 8.37 -3.90
N SER A 39 -4.78 7.13 -3.61
CA SER A 39 -4.08 6.76 -2.37
C SER A 39 -2.75 7.50 -2.23
N ALA A 40 -1.99 7.63 -3.34
CA ALA A 40 -0.75 8.40 -3.37
C ALA A 40 -0.95 9.85 -2.92
N LEU A 41 -2.00 10.52 -3.40
CA LEU A 41 -2.33 11.88 -3.00
C LEU A 41 -2.72 11.98 -1.52
N CYS A 42 -3.46 10.98 -1.01
CA CYS A 42 -3.86 10.93 0.41
C CYS A 42 -2.66 10.73 1.33
N LEU A 43 -1.74 9.84 0.96
CA LEU A 43 -0.49 9.61 1.67
C LEU A 43 0.39 10.87 1.66
N ALA A 44 0.54 11.50 0.49
CA ALA A 44 1.34 12.70 0.33
C ALA A 44 0.78 13.92 1.09
N GLU A 45 -0.54 14.04 1.22
CA GLU A 45 -1.20 15.09 2.01
C GLU A 45 -0.83 15.01 3.49
N GLY A 46 -0.70 13.79 4.06
CA GLY A 46 -0.32 13.57 5.46
C GLY A 46 1.17 13.70 5.73
N LEU A 47 2.02 13.67 4.71
CA LEU A 47 3.47 13.69 4.86
C LEU A 47 3.97 15.01 5.47
N PRO A 48 4.96 14.95 6.38
CA PRO A 48 5.69 16.14 6.82
C PRO A 48 6.37 16.83 5.63
N GLU A 49 6.81 18.08 5.82
CA GLU A 49 7.38 18.91 4.76
C GLU A 49 8.60 18.23 4.08
N SER A 50 9.42 17.53 4.85
CA SER A 50 10.59 16.79 4.36
C SER A 50 10.30 15.34 3.96
N GLY A 51 9.03 14.93 3.97
CA GLY A 51 8.65 13.55 3.67
C GLY A 51 8.57 13.29 2.17
N MET A 52 8.77 12.03 1.77
CA MET A 52 8.75 11.56 0.39
C MET A 52 7.91 10.28 0.28
N LEU A 53 7.06 10.23 -0.72
CA LEU A 53 6.33 9.04 -1.16
C LEU A 53 6.99 8.48 -2.42
N HIS A 54 7.29 7.20 -2.40
CA HIS A 54 7.71 6.40 -3.55
C HIS A 54 6.57 5.47 -3.91
N THR A 55 5.89 5.71 -5.04
CA THR A 55 4.72 4.95 -5.48
C THR A 55 4.99 4.24 -6.80
N PHE A 56 4.58 2.97 -6.88
CA PHE A 56 4.92 2.05 -7.98
C PHE A 56 3.66 1.53 -8.66
N GLU A 57 3.64 1.63 -9.99
CA GLU A 57 2.60 1.06 -10.85
C GLU A 57 3.24 0.12 -11.87
N ILE A 58 2.76 -1.13 -11.90
CA ILE A 58 3.29 -2.14 -12.81
C ILE A 58 2.71 -2.01 -14.21
N ASN A 59 1.50 -1.46 -14.34
CA ASN A 59 0.84 -1.27 -15.62
C ASN A 59 1.24 0.09 -16.23
N ASP A 60 2.07 0.07 -17.27
CA ASP A 60 2.52 1.26 -17.96
C ASP A 60 1.40 2.04 -18.68
N GLU A 61 0.30 1.37 -19.05
CA GLU A 61 -0.87 2.03 -19.63
C GLU A 61 -1.53 3.03 -18.66
N GLN A 62 -1.31 2.89 -17.35
CA GLN A 62 -1.82 3.81 -16.33
C GLN A 62 -1.02 5.13 -16.27
N GLU A 63 0.19 5.17 -16.82
CA GLU A 63 1.08 6.33 -16.70
C GLU A 63 0.45 7.61 -17.25
N ASP A 64 -0.07 7.56 -18.48
CA ASP A 64 -0.66 8.72 -19.15
C ASP A 64 -1.89 9.28 -18.41
N PHE A 65 -2.60 8.41 -17.70
CA PHE A 65 -3.74 8.82 -16.89
C PHE A 65 -3.29 9.37 -15.53
N THR A 66 -2.41 8.71 -14.83
CA THR A 66 -2.09 8.98 -13.42
C THR A 66 -1.08 10.11 -13.25
N ARG A 67 0.00 10.12 -14.06
CA ARG A 67 1.10 11.10 -13.95
C ARG A 67 0.62 12.56 -13.97
N PRO A 68 -0.27 13.00 -14.89
CA PRO A 68 -0.74 14.39 -14.91
C PRO A 68 -1.48 14.83 -13.65
N TRP A 69 -2.16 13.92 -12.96
CA TRP A 69 -2.84 14.22 -11.70
C TRP A 69 -1.86 14.40 -10.55
N LEU A 70 -0.85 13.53 -10.46
CA LEU A 70 0.19 13.64 -9.44
C LEU A 70 1.01 14.92 -9.62
N GLU A 71 1.43 15.23 -10.85
CA GLU A 71 2.24 16.42 -11.17
C GLU A 71 1.51 17.75 -10.96
N LYS A 72 0.19 17.78 -11.18
CA LYS A 72 -0.64 18.99 -10.94
C LYS A 72 -1.08 19.14 -9.49
N SER A 73 -0.84 18.16 -8.66
CA SER A 73 -1.25 18.21 -7.27
C SER A 73 -0.39 19.18 -6.45
N PRO A 74 -0.91 19.73 -5.34
CA PRO A 74 -0.11 20.54 -4.43
C PRO A 74 0.98 19.75 -3.71
N TYR A 75 1.03 18.42 -3.90
CA TYR A 75 1.97 17.50 -3.27
C TYR A 75 2.99 16.91 -4.25
N ALA A 76 3.06 17.41 -5.48
CA ALA A 76 3.92 16.89 -6.55
C ALA A 76 5.38 16.74 -6.11
N ASP A 77 5.90 17.72 -5.37
CA ASP A 77 7.29 17.72 -4.89
C ASP A 77 7.60 16.59 -3.88
N LYS A 78 6.55 16.04 -3.24
CA LYS A 78 6.65 14.94 -2.27
C LYS A 78 6.45 13.56 -2.89
N ILE A 79 6.14 13.46 -4.19
CA ILE A 79 5.79 12.19 -4.84
C ILE A 79 6.86 11.83 -5.87
N ARG A 80 7.33 10.57 -5.81
CA ARG A 80 8.15 9.92 -6.82
C ARG A 80 7.34 8.78 -7.41
N PHE A 81 6.91 8.95 -8.64
CA PHE A 81 6.08 7.96 -9.37
C PHE A 81 6.94 7.13 -10.30
N TYR A 82 6.92 5.82 -10.09
CA TYR A 82 7.70 4.84 -10.85
C TYR A 82 6.76 3.91 -11.62
N ILE A 83 7.11 3.65 -12.89
CA ILE A 83 6.47 2.61 -13.70
C ILE A 83 7.37 1.39 -13.71
N GLY A 84 6.84 0.25 -13.28
CA GLY A 84 7.53 -1.04 -13.23
C GLY A 84 7.18 -1.86 -11.99
N ASP A 85 7.76 -3.06 -11.91
CA ASP A 85 7.55 -3.96 -10.78
C ASP A 85 8.31 -3.46 -9.55
N ALA A 86 7.57 -3.18 -8.47
CA ALA A 86 8.16 -2.75 -7.20
C ALA A 86 9.18 -3.76 -6.65
N LEU A 87 8.98 -5.08 -6.91
CA LEU A 87 9.92 -6.12 -6.48
C LEU A 87 11.30 -5.99 -7.14
N GLU A 88 11.34 -5.45 -8.34
CA GLU A 88 12.59 -5.22 -9.06
C GLU A 88 13.21 -3.86 -8.75
N LEU A 89 12.38 -2.81 -8.64
CA LEU A 89 12.87 -1.44 -8.55
C LEU A 89 13.23 -1.01 -7.13
N VAL A 90 12.47 -1.45 -6.10
CA VAL A 90 12.69 -1.01 -4.71
C VAL A 90 14.08 -1.37 -4.17
N PRO A 91 14.62 -2.59 -4.41
CA PRO A 91 15.95 -2.95 -3.92
C PRO A 91 17.08 -2.02 -4.40
N ASP A 92 16.94 -1.46 -5.60
CA ASP A 92 17.95 -0.59 -6.21
C ASP A 92 17.86 0.88 -5.78
N LEU A 93 16.79 1.27 -5.09
CA LEU A 93 16.63 2.66 -4.63
C LEU A 93 17.59 3.05 -3.52
N GLY A 94 18.07 2.10 -2.72
CA GLY A 94 18.89 2.39 -1.53
C GLY A 94 18.16 3.21 -0.46
N VAL A 95 16.82 3.15 -0.44
CA VAL A 95 15.96 3.85 0.52
C VAL A 95 15.51 2.90 1.63
N THR A 96 15.54 3.36 2.86
CA THR A 96 14.87 2.70 3.99
C THR A 96 13.57 3.43 4.28
N PHE A 97 12.47 2.68 4.31
CA PHE A 97 11.13 3.22 4.50
C PHE A 97 10.70 3.20 5.96
N ASP A 98 9.89 4.16 6.37
CA ASP A 98 9.28 4.21 7.71
C ASP A 98 7.85 3.67 7.69
N MET A 99 7.23 3.73 6.53
CA MET A 99 5.87 3.24 6.31
C MET A 99 5.76 2.66 4.90
N ALA A 100 4.94 1.62 4.76
CA ALA A 100 4.55 1.10 3.45
C ALA A 100 3.03 0.91 3.38
N PHE A 101 2.46 1.13 2.19
CA PHE A 101 1.10 0.79 1.84
C PHE A 101 1.11 -0.21 0.69
N ILE A 102 0.49 -1.38 0.89
CA ILE A 102 0.45 -2.48 -0.09
C ILE A 102 -0.99 -2.65 -0.57
N ASP A 103 -1.24 -2.30 -1.82
CA ASP A 103 -2.51 -2.50 -2.53
C ASP A 103 -2.28 -2.94 -3.99
N GLY A 104 -1.35 -3.85 -4.17
CA GLY A 104 -1.00 -4.43 -5.46
C GLY A 104 -1.71 -5.76 -5.74
N ASP A 105 -1.11 -6.56 -6.64
CA ASP A 105 -1.59 -7.89 -7.01
C ASP A 105 -1.56 -8.84 -5.81
N LYS A 106 -2.73 -9.34 -5.42
CA LYS A 106 -2.90 -10.20 -4.23
C LYS A 106 -2.12 -11.51 -4.31
N ARG A 107 -1.80 -11.97 -5.52
CA ARG A 107 -0.96 -13.16 -5.76
C ARG A 107 0.49 -12.99 -5.29
N LYS A 108 0.96 -11.73 -5.21
CA LYS A 108 2.32 -11.34 -4.86
C LYS A 108 2.45 -10.71 -3.46
N TYR A 109 1.42 -10.83 -2.61
CA TYR A 109 1.43 -10.15 -1.31
C TYR A 109 2.53 -10.63 -0.38
N ILE A 110 2.91 -11.92 -0.45
CA ILE A 110 4.03 -12.46 0.34
C ILE A 110 5.34 -11.82 -0.11
N GLU A 111 5.59 -11.77 -1.41
CA GLU A 111 6.79 -11.19 -1.99
C GLU A 111 6.89 -9.69 -1.69
N TYR A 112 5.77 -8.96 -1.83
CA TYR A 112 5.70 -7.55 -1.45
C TYR A 112 6.01 -7.34 0.03
N TYR A 113 5.44 -8.19 0.90
CA TYR A 113 5.68 -8.13 2.34
C TYR A 113 7.15 -8.36 2.69
N GLU A 114 7.75 -9.44 2.20
CA GLU A 114 9.14 -9.76 2.50
C GLU A 114 10.11 -8.70 1.96
N MET A 115 9.92 -8.25 0.73
CA MET A 115 10.70 -7.16 0.14
C MET A 115 10.55 -5.88 0.98
N THR A 116 9.32 -5.50 1.31
CA THR A 116 9.05 -4.31 2.12
C THR A 116 9.68 -4.43 3.51
N LEU A 117 9.53 -5.57 4.18
CA LEU A 117 10.10 -5.79 5.52
C LEU A 117 11.63 -5.70 5.53
N ALA A 118 12.29 -6.14 4.44
CA ALA A 118 13.73 -6.02 4.28
C ALA A 118 14.21 -4.54 4.18
N HIS A 119 13.37 -3.67 3.61
CA HIS A 119 13.69 -2.25 3.40
C HIS A 119 12.99 -1.31 4.39
N LEU A 120 12.29 -1.86 5.40
CA LEU A 120 11.58 -1.10 6.43
C LEU A 120 12.49 -0.86 7.64
N SER A 121 12.45 0.33 8.19
CA SER A 121 13.12 0.67 9.45
C SER A 121 12.55 -0.13 10.64
N GLU A 122 13.34 -0.34 11.68
CA GLU A 122 12.82 -0.89 12.95
C GLU A 122 11.77 0.06 13.51
N GLY A 123 10.66 -0.49 13.99
CA GLY A 123 9.50 0.28 14.42
C GLY A 123 8.64 0.82 13.28
N GLY A 124 9.03 0.62 12.02
CA GLY A 124 8.26 1.02 10.83
C GLY A 124 6.99 0.20 10.65
N TYR A 125 6.09 0.71 9.81
CA TYR A 125 4.74 0.16 9.63
C TYR A 125 4.49 -0.27 8.19
N ILE A 126 3.80 -1.40 8.03
CA ILE A 126 3.19 -1.83 6.77
C ILE A 126 1.69 -1.81 6.96
N ILE A 127 0.97 -1.22 6.01
CA ILE A 127 -0.49 -1.25 5.92
C ILE A 127 -0.84 -2.00 4.65
N ALA A 128 -1.49 -3.16 4.79
CA ALA A 128 -1.91 -4.00 3.67
C ALA A 128 -3.43 -3.93 3.53
N ASP A 129 -3.92 -3.58 2.34
CA ASP A 129 -5.35 -3.46 2.06
C ASP A 129 -5.96 -4.77 1.53
N ASN A 130 -7.27 -4.88 1.63
CA ASN A 130 -8.09 -6.00 1.16
C ASN A 130 -7.73 -7.36 1.78
N THR A 131 -7.29 -7.38 3.04
CA THR A 131 -6.83 -8.61 3.68
C THR A 131 -7.97 -9.55 4.14
N LEU A 132 -9.23 -9.09 4.14
CA LEU A 132 -10.40 -9.91 4.35
C LEU A 132 -11.04 -10.41 3.03
N TRP A 133 -10.75 -9.75 1.90
CA TRP A 133 -11.09 -10.17 0.54
C TRP A 133 -12.57 -10.57 0.41
N ASP A 134 -13.49 -9.63 0.70
CA ASP A 134 -14.95 -9.84 0.73
C ASP A 134 -15.40 -11.07 1.56
N GLY A 135 -14.59 -11.48 2.53
CA GLY A 135 -14.83 -12.67 3.35
C GLY A 135 -14.38 -13.98 2.72
N HIS A 136 -13.90 -13.99 1.47
CA HIS A 136 -13.41 -15.20 0.80
C HIS A 136 -12.24 -15.88 1.52
N VAL A 137 -11.51 -15.13 2.36
CA VAL A 137 -10.46 -15.72 3.21
C VAL A 137 -10.99 -16.77 4.19
N LEU A 138 -12.27 -16.79 4.50
CA LEU A 138 -12.93 -17.78 5.37
C LEU A 138 -13.36 -19.03 4.61
N GLU A 139 -13.39 -18.98 3.29
CA GLU A 139 -13.83 -20.07 2.44
C GLU A 139 -12.65 -20.92 1.95
N GLN A 140 -12.97 -22.11 1.44
CA GLN A 140 -11.99 -22.91 0.70
C GLN A 140 -11.85 -22.31 -0.71
N PRO A 141 -10.68 -21.76 -1.09
CA PRO A 141 -10.50 -21.16 -2.39
C PRO A 141 -10.61 -22.22 -3.49
N ARG A 142 -11.18 -21.85 -4.63
CA ARG A 142 -11.14 -22.69 -5.83
C ARG A 142 -9.68 -22.76 -6.33
N SER A 143 -9.30 -23.86 -6.95
CA SER A 143 -7.92 -24.08 -7.44
C SER A 143 -7.46 -23.04 -8.48
N ASN A 144 -8.38 -22.35 -9.14
CA ASN A 144 -8.11 -21.30 -10.11
C ASN A 144 -8.24 -19.87 -9.53
N ASP A 145 -8.54 -19.74 -8.23
CA ASP A 145 -8.65 -18.45 -7.55
C ASP A 145 -7.31 -18.06 -6.90
N ALA A 146 -6.37 -17.69 -7.74
CA ALA A 146 -5.01 -17.36 -7.32
C ALA A 146 -4.95 -16.12 -6.40
N GLN A 147 -5.90 -15.19 -6.52
CA GLN A 147 -5.96 -13.99 -5.67
C GLN A 147 -6.33 -14.38 -4.23
N THR A 148 -7.41 -15.14 -4.04
CA THR A 148 -7.81 -15.63 -2.71
C THR A 148 -6.73 -16.52 -2.08
N ILE A 149 -6.10 -17.39 -2.87
CA ILE A 149 -4.99 -18.22 -2.41
C ILE A 149 -3.83 -17.36 -1.91
N GLY A 150 -3.44 -16.35 -2.68
CA GLY A 150 -2.35 -15.45 -2.31
C GLY A 150 -2.61 -14.66 -1.04
N ILE A 151 -3.81 -14.06 -0.90
CA ILE A 151 -4.12 -13.26 0.29
C ILE A 151 -4.28 -14.13 1.55
N LYS A 152 -4.82 -15.37 1.43
CA LYS A 152 -4.86 -16.31 2.56
C LYS A 152 -3.44 -16.70 3.00
N ALA A 153 -2.59 -17.05 2.06
CA ALA A 153 -1.20 -17.42 2.37
C ALA A 153 -0.44 -16.24 3.02
N PHE A 154 -0.67 -15.01 2.57
CA PHE A 154 -0.12 -13.81 3.21
C PHE A 154 -0.64 -13.67 4.65
N ASN A 155 -1.95 -13.79 4.88
CA ASN A 155 -2.53 -13.68 6.21
C ASN A 155 -1.96 -14.73 7.18
N ASP A 156 -1.84 -16.00 6.74
CA ASP A 156 -1.28 -17.10 7.52
C ASP A 156 0.19 -16.82 7.86
N LEU A 157 0.99 -16.40 6.89
CA LEU A 157 2.39 -16.05 7.09
C LEU A 157 2.55 -14.92 8.12
N VAL A 158 1.81 -13.81 7.93
CA VAL A 158 1.89 -12.67 8.85
C VAL A 158 1.41 -13.05 10.24
N ALA A 159 0.37 -13.90 10.36
CA ALA A 159 -0.14 -14.34 11.66
C ALA A 159 0.93 -15.08 12.50
N GLU A 160 1.86 -15.80 11.88
CA GLU A 160 2.92 -16.57 12.56
C GLU A 160 4.24 -15.79 12.67
N ASP A 161 4.41 -14.68 11.94
CA ASP A 161 5.67 -13.96 11.90
C ASP A 161 5.99 -13.28 13.23
N LYS A 162 7.11 -13.66 13.84
CA LYS A 162 7.59 -13.12 15.12
C LYS A 162 8.41 -11.83 14.99
N ARG A 163 8.79 -11.47 13.75
CA ARG A 163 9.53 -10.23 13.46
C ARG A 163 8.65 -9.01 13.61
N VAL A 164 7.31 -9.20 13.67
CA VAL A 164 6.34 -8.12 13.62
C VAL A 164 5.29 -8.22 14.72
N GLU A 165 4.65 -7.09 15.01
CA GLU A 165 3.36 -6.97 15.66
C GLU A 165 2.30 -6.71 14.58
N LYS A 166 1.09 -7.22 14.73
CA LYS A 166 0.06 -7.12 13.70
C LYS A 166 -1.33 -7.03 14.30
N VAL A 167 -2.22 -6.34 13.60
CA VAL A 167 -3.65 -6.28 13.88
C VAL A 167 -4.43 -6.15 12.57
N ILE A 168 -5.53 -6.88 12.44
CA ILE A 168 -6.47 -6.73 11.34
C ILE A 168 -7.61 -5.84 11.81
N LEU A 169 -7.83 -4.75 11.08
CA LEU A 169 -9.00 -3.89 11.24
C LEU A 169 -10.07 -4.32 10.24
N PRO A 170 -11.27 -4.73 10.69
CA PRO A 170 -12.35 -5.14 9.80
C PRO A 170 -13.06 -3.93 9.19
N LEU A 171 -12.30 -3.08 8.52
CA LEU A 171 -12.77 -1.91 7.82
C LEU A 171 -12.90 -2.24 6.34
N ARG A 172 -14.14 -2.25 5.84
CA ARG A 172 -14.45 -2.65 4.46
C ARG A 172 -13.90 -4.05 4.17
N ASP A 173 -12.95 -4.16 3.25
CA ASP A 173 -12.34 -5.40 2.81
C ASP A 173 -11.10 -5.82 3.64
N GLY A 174 -10.99 -5.25 4.82
CA GLY A 174 -9.93 -5.56 5.78
C GLY A 174 -8.64 -4.78 5.54
N LEU A 175 -8.10 -4.24 6.62
CA LEU A 175 -6.83 -3.52 6.63
C LEU A 175 -5.93 -4.15 7.67
N THR A 176 -4.82 -4.76 7.26
CA THR A 176 -3.83 -5.30 8.20
C THR A 176 -2.74 -4.28 8.45
N ILE A 177 -2.59 -3.89 9.72
CA ILE A 177 -1.51 -3.02 10.18
C ILE A 177 -0.44 -3.92 10.80
N ILE A 178 0.78 -3.78 10.33
CA ILE A 178 1.94 -4.56 10.72
C ILE A 178 3.04 -3.60 11.15
N ARG A 179 3.64 -3.85 12.30
CA ARG A 179 4.78 -3.08 12.82
C ARG A 179 6.01 -3.97 12.93
N LYS A 180 7.11 -3.58 12.31
CA LYS A 180 8.41 -4.23 12.49
C LYS A 180 8.92 -4.00 13.92
N LYS A 181 9.41 -5.06 14.55
CA LYS A 181 9.99 -4.97 15.92
C LYS A 181 11.37 -4.37 15.91
#